data_698102ad84339a0bd7d1599c25e6d701
#
_entry.id   698102ad84339a0bd7d1599c25e6d701
#
_cell.length_a   1.000
_cell.length_b   1.000
_cell.length_c   1.000
_cell.angle_alpha   90.00
_cell.angle_beta   90.00
_cell.angle_gamma   90.00
#
_symmetry.space_group_name_H-M   'P 1'
#
loop_
_entity.id
_entity.type
_entity.pdbx_description
1 polymer ?
#
loop_
_entity_poly.entity_id
_entity_poly.type
_entity_poly.pdbx_seq_one_letter_code
_entity_poly.pdbx_strand_id
1 'polypeptide(L)'
;MTPGVSPSAQQVPPATPERCRLLLRQWRRKLQLGPRLADLMGPELAALDRQLQRLEQRRLRLAVYGRVGVGKSSLLNALLGEDRFATDIAHGCTRQQASCPWSQPLAGLGGVDLVDTPGIDEIAAPARARLASRVAIGADL
;
A
#
# COMPACT_ATOMS: atom_id res chain seq x y z
N MET A 1 41.17 -8.19 38.79
CA MET A 1 40.17 -7.21 38.35
C MET A 1 40.31 -7.10 36.82
N THR A 2 39.54 -7.83 36.08
CA THR A 2 39.47 -7.75 34.62
C THR A 2 38.21 -6.98 34.26
N PRO A 3 38.30 -5.87 33.50
CA PRO A 3 37.10 -5.18 33.04
C PRO A 3 36.42 -5.98 31.93
N GLY A 4 35.16 -6.29 32.16
CA GLY A 4 34.32 -6.98 31.19
C GLY A 4 34.14 -6.16 29.93
N VAL A 5 34.48 -6.75 28.81
CA VAL A 5 34.18 -6.25 27.48
C VAL A 5 32.67 -6.41 27.25
N SER A 6 31.92 -5.32 27.31
CA SER A 6 30.55 -5.28 26.86
C SER A 6 30.49 -5.62 25.38
N PRO A 7 29.61 -6.52 24.92
CA PRO A 7 29.45 -6.78 23.49
C PRO A 7 28.90 -5.50 22.84
N SER A 8 29.68 -4.96 21.93
CA SER A 8 29.27 -3.85 21.06
C SER A 8 27.93 -4.18 20.42
N ALA A 9 26.89 -3.44 20.78
CA ALA A 9 25.62 -3.49 20.08
C ALA A 9 25.91 -3.17 18.62
N GLN A 10 25.83 -4.19 17.76
CA GLN A 10 25.94 -4.00 16.31
C GLN A 10 24.81 -3.05 15.91
N GLN A 11 25.18 -1.81 15.64
CA GLN A 11 24.25 -0.82 15.09
C GLN A 11 23.74 -1.37 13.77
N VAL A 12 22.49 -1.81 13.76
CA VAL A 12 21.80 -2.16 12.52
C VAL A 12 21.76 -0.90 11.68
N PRO A 13 22.40 -0.88 10.51
CA PRO A 13 22.41 0.34 9.70
C PRO A 13 20.97 0.70 9.31
N PRO A 14 20.67 2.00 9.14
CA PRO A 14 19.31 2.48 8.88
C PRO A 14 18.71 1.76 7.67
N ALA A 15 17.45 1.38 7.78
CA ALA A 15 16.71 0.74 6.70
C ALA A 15 16.47 1.76 5.59
N THR A 16 17.26 1.69 4.52
CA THR A 16 16.97 2.45 3.30
C THR A 16 15.98 1.68 2.42
N PRO A 17 15.16 2.35 1.62
CA PRO A 17 14.24 1.69 0.69
C PRO A 17 14.93 0.68 -0.22
N GLU A 18 16.13 0.98 -0.69
CA GLU A 18 16.96 0.09 -1.52
C GLU A 18 17.34 -1.18 -0.79
N ARG A 19 17.73 -1.06 0.47
CA ARG A 19 18.11 -2.20 1.31
C ARG A 19 16.89 -3.08 1.61
N CYS A 20 15.76 -2.48 1.97
CA CYS A 20 14.51 -3.21 2.18
C CYS A 20 14.11 -3.98 0.94
N ARG A 21 14.17 -3.36 -0.24
CA ARG A 21 13.90 -4.00 -1.52
C ARG A 21 14.80 -5.22 -1.77
N LEU A 22 16.10 -5.07 -1.56
CA LEU A 22 17.05 -6.18 -1.76
C LEU A 22 16.78 -7.34 -0.82
N LEU A 23 16.54 -7.07 0.47
CA LEU A 23 16.25 -8.09 1.48
C LEU A 23 14.95 -8.82 1.18
N LEU A 24 13.89 -8.10 0.82
CA LEU A 24 12.59 -8.67 0.46
C LEU A 24 12.70 -9.55 -0.79
N ARG A 25 13.44 -9.12 -1.82
CA ARG A 25 13.72 -9.93 -3.01
C ARG A 25 14.46 -11.22 -2.67
N GLN A 26 15.51 -11.12 -1.86
CA GLN A 26 16.28 -12.29 -1.44
C GLN A 26 15.42 -13.27 -0.65
N TRP A 27 14.64 -12.76 0.28
CA TRP A 27 13.70 -13.56 1.05
C TRP A 27 12.66 -14.23 0.14
N ARG A 28 12.04 -13.47 -0.76
CA ARG A 28 11.03 -13.99 -1.69
C ARG A 28 11.58 -15.12 -2.58
N ARG A 29 12.82 -14.99 -3.08
CA ARG A 29 13.47 -16.03 -3.89
C ARG A 29 13.81 -17.30 -3.08
N LYS A 30 14.12 -17.14 -1.79
CA LYS A 30 14.45 -18.27 -0.91
C LYS A 30 13.20 -18.96 -0.35
N LEU A 31 12.05 -18.33 -0.49
CA LEU A 31 10.80 -18.88 0.02
C LEU A 31 10.38 -20.10 -0.81
N GLN A 32 10.55 -21.29 -0.23
CA GLN A 32 10.10 -22.55 -0.81
C GLN A 32 8.88 -23.02 0.01
N LEU A 33 7.73 -23.04 -0.64
CA LEU A 33 6.48 -23.51 -0.03
C LEU A 33 6.09 -24.85 -0.63
N GLY A 34 5.62 -25.76 0.21
CA GLY A 34 4.97 -26.97 -0.28
C GLY A 34 3.67 -26.62 -1.05
N PRO A 35 3.20 -27.50 -1.96
CA PRO A 35 2.07 -27.20 -2.86
C PRO A 35 0.83 -26.66 -2.14
N ARG A 36 0.40 -27.31 -1.07
CA ARG A 36 -0.77 -26.90 -0.30
C ARG A 36 -0.66 -25.49 0.30
N LEU A 37 0.53 -25.16 0.79
CA LEU A 37 0.77 -23.84 1.40
C LEU A 37 0.91 -22.77 0.32
N ALA A 38 1.49 -23.11 -0.83
CA ALA A 38 1.59 -22.23 -1.98
C ALA A 38 0.20 -21.84 -2.52
N ASP A 39 -0.72 -22.79 -2.61
CA ASP A 39 -2.11 -22.54 -3.02
C ASP A 39 -2.83 -21.65 -2.01
N LEU A 40 -2.68 -21.93 -0.71
CA LEU A 40 -3.32 -21.16 0.35
C LEU A 40 -2.82 -19.72 0.43
N MET A 41 -1.51 -19.50 0.23
CA MET A 41 -0.86 -18.18 0.33
C MET A 41 -0.72 -17.47 -1.03
N GLY A 42 -1.26 -18.02 -2.09
CA GLY A 42 -1.15 -17.46 -3.43
C GLY A 42 -1.55 -15.99 -3.53
N PRO A 43 -2.71 -15.57 -2.99
CA PRO A 43 -3.15 -14.17 -3.01
C PRO A 43 -2.20 -13.23 -2.27
N GLU A 44 -1.68 -13.63 -1.11
CA GLU A 44 -0.75 -12.85 -0.28
C GLU A 44 0.61 -12.71 -0.96
N LEU A 45 1.10 -13.78 -1.55
CA LEU A 45 2.35 -13.76 -2.33
C LEU A 45 2.23 -12.86 -3.54
N ALA A 46 1.10 -12.92 -4.26
CA ALA A 46 0.84 -12.02 -5.37
C ALA A 46 0.74 -10.55 -4.93
N ALA A 47 0.18 -10.27 -3.75
CA ALA A 47 0.15 -8.93 -3.18
C ALA A 47 1.57 -8.43 -2.86
N LEU A 48 2.41 -9.28 -2.26
CA LEU A 48 3.81 -8.98 -1.98
C LEU A 48 4.60 -8.73 -3.27
N ASP A 49 4.43 -9.55 -4.29
CA ASP A 49 5.12 -9.40 -5.57
C ASP A 49 4.72 -8.05 -6.24
N ARG A 50 3.46 -7.63 -6.14
CA ARG A 50 3.01 -6.30 -6.58
C ARG A 50 3.66 -5.17 -5.79
N GLN A 51 3.81 -5.31 -4.46
CA GLN A 51 4.51 -4.31 -3.65
C GLN A 51 6.00 -4.20 -4.02
N LEU A 52 6.67 -5.34 -4.19
CA LEU A 52 8.07 -5.35 -4.64
C LEU A 52 8.22 -4.64 -5.99
N GLN A 53 7.33 -4.88 -6.92
CA GLN A 53 7.33 -4.22 -8.23
C GLN A 53 7.16 -2.69 -8.09
N ARG A 54 6.26 -2.22 -7.21
CA ARG A 54 6.10 -0.78 -6.95
C ARG A 54 7.35 -0.14 -6.35
N LEU A 55 7.98 -0.82 -5.39
CA LEU A 55 9.25 -0.37 -4.81
C LEU A 55 10.36 -0.27 -5.86
N GLU A 56 10.38 -1.19 -6.83
CA GLU A 56 11.33 -1.15 -7.96
C GLU A 56 11.10 0.03 -8.88
N GLN A 57 9.85 0.33 -9.14
CA GLN A 57 9.42 1.45 -9.97
C GLN A 57 9.44 2.78 -9.21
N ARG A 58 9.74 2.78 -7.92
CA ARG A 58 9.64 3.93 -7.01
C ARG A 58 8.24 4.57 -7.07
N ARG A 59 7.20 3.77 -7.23
CA ARG A 59 5.82 4.24 -7.27
C ARG A 59 5.23 4.29 -5.87
N LEU A 60 4.64 5.45 -5.55
CA LEU A 60 3.88 5.68 -4.32
C LEU A 60 2.40 5.42 -4.59
N ARG A 61 1.72 4.83 -3.64
CA ARG A 61 0.27 4.65 -3.68
C ARG A 61 -0.37 5.42 -2.53
N LEU A 62 -1.10 6.48 -2.87
CA LEU A 62 -1.79 7.36 -1.94
C LEU A 62 -3.28 6.99 -1.88
N ALA A 63 -3.74 6.43 -0.78
CA ALA A 63 -5.14 6.08 -0.58
C ALA A 63 -5.84 7.10 0.32
N VAL A 64 -7.02 7.58 -0.12
CA VAL A 64 -7.87 8.43 0.69
C VAL A 64 -8.92 7.58 1.39
N TYR A 65 -9.01 7.72 2.71
CA TYR A 65 -9.86 6.93 3.57
C TYR A 65 -10.75 7.83 4.44
N GLY A 66 -12.02 7.46 4.64
CA GLY A 66 -12.95 8.24 5.45
C GLY A 66 -14.40 7.83 5.24
N ARG A 67 -15.30 8.53 5.94
CA ARG A 67 -16.74 8.29 5.88
C ARG A 67 -17.32 8.58 4.50
N VAL A 68 -18.53 8.08 4.26
CA VAL A 68 -19.31 8.42 3.08
C VAL A 68 -19.64 9.93 3.06
N GLY A 69 -19.63 10.53 1.89
CA GLY A 69 -20.06 11.92 1.69
C GLY A 69 -19.07 12.99 2.18
N VAL A 70 -17.90 12.62 2.71
CA VAL A 70 -16.90 13.60 3.19
C VAL A 70 -16.06 14.24 2.06
N GLY A 71 -16.33 13.89 0.80
CA GLY A 71 -15.66 14.51 -0.34
C GLY A 71 -14.34 13.84 -0.76
N LYS A 72 -14.12 12.54 -0.44
CA LYS A 72 -12.90 11.82 -0.85
C LYS A 72 -12.65 11.86 -2.36
N SER A 73 -13.64 11.45 -3.13
CA SER A 73 -13.58 11.43 -4.61
C SER A 73 -13.44 12.86 -5.17
N SER A 74 -14.12 13.84 -4.57
CA SER A 74 -13.98 15.25 -4.95
C SER A 74 -12.58 15.78 -4.70
N LEU A 75 -11.96 15.42 -3.56
CA LEU A 75 -10.57 15.76 -3.26
C LEU A 75 -9.62 15.17 -4.27
N LEU A 76 -9.80 13.90 -4.61
CA LEU A 76 -8.94 13.21 -5.57
C LEU A 76 -9.10 13.80 -6.98
N ASN A 77 -10.31 14.16 -7.40
CA ASN A 77 -10.57 14.84 -8.66
C ASN A 77 -9.90 16.22 -8.69
N ALA A 78 -9.97 16.97 -7.58
CA ALA A 78 -9.29 18.26 -7.47
C ALA A 78 -7.76 18.12 -7.57
N LEU A 79 -7.17 17.05 -7.01
CA LEU A 79 -5.75 16.76 -7.16
C LEU A 79 -5.36 16.36 -8.59
N LEU A 80 -6.23 15.64 -9.28
CA LEU A 80 -6.03 15.26 -10.68
C LEU A 80 -6.21 16.45 -11.65
N GLY A 81 -7.05 17.40 -11.27
CA GLY A 81 -7.51 18.47 -12.17
C GLY A 81 -8.56 18.01 -13.18
N GLU A 82 -9.14 16.83 -12.99
CA GLU A 82 -10.17 16.24 -13.87
C GLU A 82 -11.10 15.28 -13.08
N ASP A 83 -12.32 15.09 -13.58
CA ASP A 83 -13.31 14.20 -12.97
C ASP A 83 -13.09 12.73 -13.38
N ARG A 84 -12.24 12.04 -12.65
CA ARG A 84 -11.94 10.60 -12.86
C ARG A 84 -12.63 9.69 -11.87
N PHE A 85 -12.88 10.18 -10.66
CA PHE A 85 -13.55 9.42 -9.61
C PHE A 85 -15.02 9.84 -9.53
N ALA A 86 -15.91 8.85 -9.47
CA ALA A 86 -17.35 9.13 -9.36
C ALA A 86 -17.67 9.86 -8.05
N THR A 87 -18.28 11.05 -8.18
CA THR A 87 -18.69 11.90 -7.06
C THR A 87 -20.19 11.85 -6.78
N ASP A 88 -20.90 10.87 -7.34
CA ASP A 88 -22.36 10.83 -7.39
C ASP A 88 -22.98 10.75 -5.99
N ILE A 89 -23.52 11.90 -5.55
CA ILE A 89 -24.21 12.08 -4.27
C ILE A 89 -25.55 11.31 -4.27
N ALA A 90 -26.13 11.05 -5.44
CA ALA A 90 -27.42 10.41 -5.58
C ALA A 90 -27.39 8.88 -5.37
N HIS A 91 -26.23 8.26 -5.48
CA HIS A 91 -26.04 6.81 -5.32
C HIS A 91 -24.91 6.44 -4.36
N GLY A 92 -24.39 7.37 -3.63
CA GLY A 92 -23.66 7.28 -2.34
C GLY A 92 -22.45 6.36 -2.22
N CYS A 93 -22.07 5.60 -3.25
CA CYS A 93 -21.20 4.46 -3.00
C CYS A 93 -20.13 4.27 -4.07
N THR A 94 -18.89 4.58 -3.74
CA THR A 94 -17.73 3.96 -4.41
C THR A 94 -17.73 2.47 -4.03
N ARG A 95 -18.44 1.64 -4.80
CA ARG A 95 -18.59 0.20 -4.49
C ARG A 95 -17.30 -0.59 -4.67
N GLN A 96 -16.34 -0.04 -5.41
CA GLN A 96 -15.06 -0.68 -5.69
C GLN A 96 -13.93 0.35 -5.57
N GLN A 97 -12.78 -0.12 -5.12
CA GLN A 97 -11.57 0.67 -5.08
C GLN A 97 -11.18 1.08 -6.50
N ALA A 98 -11.14 2.38 -6.77
CA ALA A 98 -10.65 2.95 -8.03
C ALA A 98 -9.23 3.48 -7.85
N SER A 99 -8.39 3.34 -8.87
CA SER A 99 -7.01 3.83 -8.85
C SER A 99 -6.72 4.59 -10.14
N CYS A 100 -6.08 5.75 -10.02
CA CYS A 100 -5.71 6.58 -11.15
C CYS A 100 -4.26 7.10 -10.97
N PRO A 101 -3.40 7.03 -12.00
CA PRO A 101 -2.07 7.62 -11.92
C PRO A 101 -2.16 9.14 -11.84
N TRP A 102 -1.40 9.74 -10.94
CA TRP A 102 -1.28 11.19 -10.82
C TRP A 102 -0.12 11.68 -11.68
N SER A 103 -0.40 12.66 -12.54
CA SER A 103 0.56 13.18 -13.52
C SER A 103 1.61 14.13 -12.95
N GLN A 104 1.44 14.57 -11.69
CA GLN A 104 2.39 15.49 -11.05
C GLN A 104 3.71 14.79 -10.74
N PRO A 105 4.83 15.27 -11.23
CA PRO A 105 6.13 14.70 -10.91
C PRO A 105 6.51 15.05 -9.47
N LEU A 106 6.79 14.04 -8.67
CA LEU A 106 7.37 14.21 -7.34
C LEU A 106 8.83 13.77 -7.36
N ALA A 107 9.71 14.64 -6.83
CA ALA A 107 11.14 14.41 -6.83
C ALA A 107 11.50 13.06 -6.17
N GLY A 108 12.26 12.24 -6.90
CA GLY A 108 12.71 10.93 -6.40
C GLY A 108 11.70 9.79 -6.56
N LEU A 109 10.47 10.06 -7.04
CA LEU A 109 9.47 9.04 -7.31
C LEU A 109 9.31 8.77 -8.81
N GLY A 110 9.03 7.52 -9.16
CA GLY A 110 8.72 7.10 -10.52
C GLY A 110 7.24 7.30 -10.89
N GLY A 111 6.42 7.72 -9.93
CA GLY A 111 5.01 8.03 -10.11
C GLY A 111 4.20 7.87 -8.83
N VAL A 112 2.99 8.43 -8.84
CA VAL A 112 2.03 8.32 -7.75
C VAL A 112 0.71 7.78 -8.30
N ASP A 113 0.11 6.82 -7.62
CA ASP A 113 -1.23 6.33 -7.91
C ASP A 113 -2.18 6.83 -6.81
N LEU A 114 -3.18 7.60 -7.20
CA LEU A 114 -4.25 8.01 -6.30
C LEU A 114 -5.31 6.92 -6.23
N VAL A 115 -5.77 6.60 -5.03
CA VAL A 115 -6.70 5.50 -4.77
C VAL A 115 -7.90 6.02 -4.01
N ASP A 116 -9.08 5.90 -4.62
CA ASP A 116 -10.35 6.14 -3.94
C ASP A 116 -10.83 4.85 -3.25
N THR A 117 -11.34 4.99 -2.04
CA THR A 117 -11.84 3.87 -1.26
C THR A 117 -13.31 4.05 -0.92
N PRO A 118 -14.07 2.94 -0.82
CA PRO A 118 -15.44 2.99 -0.30
C PRO A 118 -15.50 3.65 1.09
N GLY A 119 -16.60 4.36 1.38
CA GLY A 119 -16.81 4.95 2.69
C GLY A 119 -16.89 3.89 3.79
N ILE A 120 -16.27 4.18 4.94
CA ILE A 120 -16.21 3.22 6.06
C ILE A 120 -17.59 2.88 6.64
N ASP A 121 -18.56 3.76 6.49
CA ASP A 121 -19.93 3.57 7.03
C ASP A 121 -20.77 2.62 6.16
N GLU A 122 -20.41 2.42 4.89
CA GLU A 122 -21.13 1.55 3.95
C GLU A 122 -20.74 0.08 4.09
N ILE A 123 -19.67 -0.19 4.80
CA ILE A 123 -19.09 -1.53 4.87
C ILE A 123 -19.45 -2.15 6.22
N ALA A 124 -20.01 -3.36 6.21
CA ALA A 124 -20.27 -4.12 7.44
C ALA A 124 -18.98 -4.28 8.29
N ALA A 125 -19.09 -4.25 9.60
CA ALA A 125 -17.95 -4.22 10.52
C ALA A 125 -16.82 -5.23 10.22
N PRO A 126 -17.08 -6.51 9.93
CA PRO A 126 -16.02 -7.46 9.60
C PRO A 126 -15.36 -7.18 8.23
N ALA A 127 -16.11 -6.63 7.26
CA ALA A 127 -15.58 -6.26 5.97
C ALA A 127 -14.77 -4.94 6.03
N ARG A 128 -15.10 -4.04 6.96
CA ARG A 128 -14.33 -2.81 7.24
C ARG A 128 -12.90 -3.13 7.65
N ALA A 129 -12.74 -4.04 8.60
CA ALA A 129 -11.41 -4.44 9.07
C ALA A 129 -10.58 -5.05 7.95
N ARG A 130 -11.18 -5.88 7.10
CA ARG A 130 -10.50 -6.47 5.93
C ARG A 130 -10.13 -5.43 4.87
N LEU A 131 -11.02 -4.47 4.61
CA LEU A 131 -10.74 -3.39 3.66
C LEU A 131 -9.65 -2.47 4.19
N ALA A 132 -9.73 -2.07 5.47
CA ALA A 132 -8.70 -1.27 6.12
C ALA A 132 -7.33 -1.96 6.05
N SER A 133 -7.26 -3.26 6.34
CA SER A 133 -6.03 -4.04 6.21
C SER A 133 -5.52 -4.08 4.77
N ARG A 134 -6.41 -4.32 3.79
CA ARG A 134 -6.01 -4.35 2.36
C ARG A 134 -5.51 -3.00 1.87
N VAL A 135 -6.18 -1.92 2.26
CA VAL A 135 -5.77 -0.55 1.88
C VAL A 135 -4.46 -0.22 2.57
N ALA A 136 -4.32 -0.49 3.87
CA ALA A 136 -3.09 -0.25 4.61
C ALA A 136 -1.89 -1.04 4.08
N ILE A 137 -2.09 -2.32 3.72
CA ILE A 137 -1.04 -3.16 3.12
C ILE A 137 -0.70 -2.68 1.70
N GLY A 138 -1.66 -2.12 0.98
CA GLY A 138 -1.51 -1.69 -0.41
C GLY A 138 -1.17 -0.22 -0.61
N ALA A 139 -1.25 0.60 0.43
CA ALA A 139 -0.91 2.02 0.40
C ALA A 139 0.45 2.26 1.07
N ASP A 140 1.15 3.28 0.60
CA ASP A 140 2.44 3.71 1.16
C ASP A 140 2.23 4.92 2.09
N LEU A 141 1.09 5.58 1.97
CA LEU A 141 0.55 6.68 2.79
C LEU A 141 -0.97 6.66 2.76
#